data_78b6eb9c7531cb49f9e579ada9e5570c
#
_entry.id   78b6eb9c7531cb49f9e579ada9e5570c
#
_cell.length_a   1.000
_cell.length_b   1.000
_cell.length_c   1.000
_cell.angle_alpha   90.00
_cell.angle_beta   90.00
_cell.angle_gamma   90.00
#
_symmetry.space_group_name_H-M   'P 1'
#
loop_
_entity.id
_entity.type
_entity.pdbx_description
1 polymer ?
#
loop_
_entity_poly.entity_id
_entity_poly.type
_entity_poly.pdbx_seq_one_letter_code
_entity_poly.pdbx_strand_id
1 'polypeptide(L)'
;MHDLEFEHLHVSAEDAAVNEVAWAADNVELMTVGIDIGSSTSHLMFARVHLQRLAAALSSRFVVVDRKILWQSPILLTPYRSDYTIDVDELAGFIGGCYAFAGIEREKVDSGAVILTGEALKRRNARAIADLFSEEAGKFVCASAGHHMECLMAAHGSGAV
;
A
#
# COMPACT_ATOMS: atom_id res chain seq x y z
N MET A 1 -30.26 -51.79 2.07
CA MET A 1 -30.54 -50.36 1.93
C MET A 1 -29.93 -49.70 3.13
N HIS A 2 -28.65 -49.27 2.98
CA HIS A 2 -27.89 -48.68 4.07
C HIS A 2 -27.96 -47.18 3.89
N ASP A 3 -28.67 -46.52 4.80
CA ASP A 3 -28.64 -45.07 4.95
C ASP A 3 -27.26 -44.65 5.49
N LEU A 4 -26.50 -43.99 4.66
CA LEU A 4 -25.29 -43.26 5.07
C LEU A 4 -25.72 -41.95 5.71
N GLU A 5 -25.88 -41.94 7.03
CA GLU A 5 -25.97 -40.71 7.81
C GLU A 5 -24.64 -39.96 7.66
N PHE A 6 -24.69 -38.85 6.94
CA PHE A 6 -23.60 -37.87 6.98
C PHE A 6 -23.59 -37.24 8.38
N GLU A 7 -22.70 -37.69 9.24
CA GLU A 7 -22.37 -36.98 10.48
C GLU A 7 -21.90 -35.58 10.12
N HIS A 8 -22.77 -34.61 10.37
CA HIS A 8 -22.36 -33.21 10.35
C HIS A 8 -21.38 -33.01 11.48
N LEU A 9 -20.07 -32.87 11.15
CA LEU A 9 -19.04 -32.50 12.12
C LEU A 9 -19.44 -31.14 12.70
N HIS A 10 -19.99 -31.14 13.91
CA HIS A 10 -20.17 -29.93 14.69
C HIS A 10 -18.81 -29.53 15.24
N VAL A 11 -18.16 -28.56 14.57
CA VAL A 11 -16.96 -27.91 15.11
C VAL A 11 -17.34 -27.28 16.44
N SER A 12 -16.70 -27.68 17.52
CA SER A 12 -16.96 -27.09 18.84
C SER A 12 -16.56 -25.61 18.88
N ALA A 13 -17.16 -24.84 19.78
CA ALA A 13 -16.78 -23.43 19.94
C ALA A 13 -15.29 -23.27 20.31
N GLU A 14 -14.72 -24.24 21.03
CA GLU A 14 -13.29 -24.28 21.38
C GLU A 14 -12.44 -24.55 20.16
N ASP A 15 -12.82 -25.50 19.29
CA ASP A 15 -12.10 -25.78 18.04
C ASP A 15 -12.16 -24.58 17.07
N ALA A 16 -13.30 -23.88 17.03
CA ALA A 16 -13.46 -22.66 16.24
C ALA A 16 -12.53 -21.55 16.74
N ALA A 17 -12.42 -21.34 18.05
CA ALA A 17 -11.53 -20.34 18.64
C ALA A 17 -10.04 -20.68 18.41
N VAL A 18 -9.65 -21.94 18.53
CA VAL A 18 -8.28 -22.39 18.23
C VAL A 18 -7.94 -22.18 16.77
N ASN A 19 -8.86 -22.50 15.86
CA ASN A 19 -8.68 -22.28 14.43
C ASN A 19 -8.57 -20.80 14.08
N GLU A 20 -9.35 -19.93 14.72
CA GLU A 20 -9.28 -18.48 14.51
C GLU A 20 -7.94 -17.90 14.98
N VAL A 21 -7.43 -18.31 16.12
CA VAL A 21 -6.11 -17.91 16.63
C VAL A 21 -5.00 -18.42 15.71
N ALA A 22 -5.07 -19.66 15.26
CA ALA A 22 -4.10 -20.22 14.33
C ALA A 22 -4.12 -19.51 12.99
N TRP A 23 -5.32 -19.18 12.47
CA TRP A 23 -5.47 -18.43 11.23
C TRP A 23 -4.88 -17.02 11.39
N ALA A 24 -5.18 -16.31 12.47
CA ALA A 24 -4.68 -14.97 12.74
C ALA A 24 -3.14 -14.93 12.87
N ALA A 25 -2.51 -16.00 13.36
CA ALA A 25 -1.06 -16.10 13.46
C ALA A 25 -0.36 -16.19 12.09
N ASP A 26 -1.05 -16.72 11.08
CA ASP A 26 -0.49 -16.97 9.75
C ASP A 26 -1.02 -16.00 8.68
N ASN A 27 -1.98 -15.14 9.03
CA ASN A 27 -2.60 -14.21 8.10
C ASN A 27 -2.61 -12.79 8.67
N VAL A 28 -2.25 -11.81 7.83
CA VAL A 28 -2.25 -10.40 8.18
C VAL A 28 -2.95 -9.60 7.09
N GLU A 29 -3.97 -8.86 7.45
CA GLU A 29 -4.59 -7.87 6.55
C GLU A 29 -4.08 -6.48 6.90
N LEU A 30 -3.64 -5.73 5.90
CA LEU A 30 -3.16 -4.36 6.04
C LEU A 30 -3.98 -3.41 5.15
N MET A 31 -4.40 -2.30 5.73
CA MET A 31 -4.83 -1.13 4.99
C MET A 31 -3.60 -0.34 4.56
N THR A 32 -3.41 -0.18 3.26
CA THR A 32 -2.21 0.48 2.72
C THR A 32 -2.57 1.67 1.84
N VAL A 33 -1.65 2.62 1.76
CA VAL A 33 -1.72 3.74 0.82
C VAL A 33 -0.46 3.79 -0.03
N GLY A 34 -0.64 3.96 -1.34
CA GLY A 34 0.43 4.22 -2.29
C GLY A 34 0.28 5.62 -2.86
N ILE A 35 1.37 6.39 -2.87
CA ILE A 35 1.41 7.74 -3.43
C ILE A 35 2.57 7.80 -4.43
N ASP A 36 2.24 8.11 -5.67
CA ASP A 36 3.23 8.35 -6.73
C ASP A 36 3.27 9.84 -7.05
N ILE A 37 4.45 10.43 -6.93
CA ILE A 37 4.72 11.84 -7.24
C ILE A 37 5.69 11.88 -8.42
N GLY A 38 5.12 11.92 -9.61
CA GLY A 38 5.86 11.98 -10.85
C GLY A 38 6.21 13.40 -11.28
N SER A 39 6.98 13.51 -12.36
CA SER A 39 7.38 14.79 -12.96
C SER A 39 6.22 15.61 -13.52
N SER A 40 5.14 14.95 -13.93
CA SER A 40 3.98 15.59 -14.54
C SER A 40 2.70 15.40 -13.75
N THR A 41 2.54 14.23 -13.15
CA THR A 41 1.30 13.83 -12.46
C THR A 41 1.58 13.20 -11.12
N SER A 42 0.65 13.41 -10.20
CA SER A 42 0.63 12.75 -8.89
C SER A 42 -0.66 11.95 -8.73
N HIS A 43 -0.55 10.81 -8.07
CA HIS A 43 -1.64 9.87 -7.92
C HIS A 43 -1.58 9.20 -6.55
N LEU A 44 -2.75 8.88 -5.97
CA LEU A 44 -2.87 8.20 -4.68
C LEU A 44 -3.86 7.04 -4.79
N MET A 45 -3.55 5.92 -4.15
CA MET A 45 -4.48 4.81 -4.02
C MET A 45 -4.47 4.21 -2.63
N PHE A 46 -5.63 3.75 -2.19
CA PHE A 46 -5.79 2.90 -1.02
C PHE A 46 -6.05 1.47 -1.44
N ALA A 47 -5.40 0.54 -0.76
CA ALA A 47 -5.56 -0.88 -1.02
C ALA A 47 -5.58 -1.67 0.29
N ARG A 48 -6.30 -2.79 0.28
CA ARG A 48 -6.17 -3.83 1.28
C ARG A 48 -5.23 -4.89 0.76
N VAL A 49 -4.24 -5.25 1.55
CA VAL A 49 -3.24 -6.25 1.22
C VAL A 49 -3.37 -7.39 2.22
N HIS A 50 -3.56 -8.60 1.72
CA HIS A 50 -3.56 -9.80 2.52
C HIS A 50 -2.21 -10.49 2.38
N LEU A 51 -1.57 -10.71 3.53
CA LEU A 51 -0.32 -11.43 3.64
C LEU A 51 -0.55 -12.75 4.35
N GLN A 52 0.10 -13.80 3.87
CA GLN A 52 0.06 -15.12 4.48
C GLN A 52 1.47 -15.62 4.75
N ARG A 53 1.66 -16.26 5.89
CA ARG A 53 2.91 -16.94 6.22
C ARG A 53 3.05 -18.20 5.37
N LEU A 54 4.22 -18.39 4.77
CA LEU A 54 4.52 -19.61 4.04
C LEU A 54 4.74 -20.77 5.02
N ALA A 55 3.71 -21.58 5.21
CA ALA A 55 3.71 -22.71 6.16
C ALA A 55 4.72 -23.83 5.83
N ALA A 56 5.24 -23.89 4.60
CA ALA A 56 6.14 -24.96 4.15
C ALA A 56 7.60 -24.83 4.61
N ALA A 57 7.96 -23.73 5.25
CA ALA A 57 9.29 -23.51 5.79
C ALA A 57 9.16 -23.03 7.24
N LEU A 58 10.10 -23.41 8.11
CA LEU A 58 10.32 -22.80 9.43
C LEU A 58 10.75 -21.33 9.24
N SER A 59 9.94 -20.56 8.53
CA SER A 59 10.20 -19.20 8.10
C SER A 59 9.13 -18.27 8.68
N SER A 60 9.57 -17.16 9.25
CA SER A 60 8.70 -16.05 9.64
C SER A 60 8.30 -15.15 8.46
N ARG A 61 8.55 -15.59 7.23
CA ARG A 61 8.30 -14.79 6.02
C ARG A 61 6.82 -14.80 5.63
N PHE A 62 6.24 -13.62 5.54
CA PHE A 62 4.94 -13.39 4.95
C PHE A 62 5.07 -13.05 3.46
N VAL A 63 4.12 -13.50 2.68
CA VAL A 63 3.99 -13.15 1.25
C VAL A 63 2.62 -12.55 0.99
N VAL A 64 2.56 -11.64 0.04
CA VAL A 64 1.28 -11.06 -0.39
C VAL A 64 0.56 -12.11 -1.24
N VAL A 65 -0.64 -12.50 -0.78
CA VAL A 65 -1.50 -13.48 -1.46
C VAL A 65 -2.70 -12.84 -2.13
N ASP A 66 -3.14 -11.67 -1.66
CA ASP A 66 -4.23 -10.91 -2.29
C ASP A 66 -4.01 -9.40 -2.17
N ARG A 67 -4.52 -8.66 -3.15
CA ARG A 67 -4.52 -7.19 -3.18
C ARG A 67 -5.85 -6.71 -3.73
N LYS A 68 -6.54 -5.90 -2.95
CA LYS A 68 -7.79 -5.27 -3.35
C LYS A 68 -7.65 -3.76 -3.31
N ILE A 69 -7.79 -3.10 -4.47
CA ILE A 69 -7.87 -1.65 -4.53
C ILE A 69 -9.21 -1.23 -3.93
N LEU A 70 -9.17 -0.33 -2.95
CA LEU A 70 -10.35 0.20 -2.28
C LEU A 70 -10.80 1.52 -2.91
N TRP A 71 -9.84 2.38 -3.25
CA TRP A 71 -10.11 3.68 -3.84
C TRP A 71 -8.86 4.20 -4.56
N GLN A 72 -9.07 4.99 -5.61
CA GLN A 72 -8.03 5.67 -6.37
C GLN A 72 -8.38 7.13 -6.55
N SER A 73 -7.39 8.01 -6.45
CA SER A 73 -7.57 9.43 -6.68
C SER A 73 -7.77 9.74 -8.17
N PRO A 74 -8.41 10.87 -8.48
CA PRO A 74 -8.18 11.54 -9.76
C PRO A 74 -6.68 11.82 -9.93
N ILE A 75 -6.27 11.97 -11.18
CA ILE A 75 -4.89 12.39 -11.49
C ILE A 75 -4.77 13.88 -11.19
N LEU A 76 -3.81 14.24 -10.32
CA LEU A 76 -3.39 15.61 -10.12
C LEU A 76 -2.20 15.91 -11.04
N LEU A 77 -2.20 17.04 -11.72
CA LEU A 77 -0.96 17.56 -12.29
C LEU A 77 -0.04 17.95 -11.13
N THR A 78 1.19 17.40 -11.11
CA THR A 78 2.12 17.68 -10.02
C THR A 78 2.31 19.19 -9.87
N PRO A 79 1.97 19.78 -8.72
CA PRO A 79 1.98 21.23 -8.56
C PRO A 79 3.40 21.76 -8.44
N TYR A 80 3.76 22.69 -9.29
CA TYR A 80 5.06 23.37 -9.26
C TYR A 80 4.89 24.87 -9.01
N ARG A 81 5.75 25.42 -8.16
CA ARG A 81 5.91 26.86 -7.98
C ARG A 81 6.69 27.47 -9.15
N SER A 82 6.69 28.79 -9.26
CA SER A 82 7.42 29.51 -10.30
C SER A 82 8.95 29.30 -10.29
N ASP A 83 9.51 28.90 -9.16
CA ASP A 83 10.93 28.52 -9.00
C ASP A 83 11.20 27.03 -9.32
N TYR A 84 10.23 26.34 -9.91
CA TYR A 84 10.29 24.93 -10.23
C TYR A 84 10.43 23.99 -9.04
N THR A 85 10.17 24.44 -7.82
CA THR A 85 9.99 23.54 -6.67
C THR A 85 8.56 22.98 -6.67
N ILE A 86 8.37 21.81 -6.06
CA ILE A 86 7.02 21.26 -5.90
C ILE A 86 6.30 22.06 -4.82
N ASP A 87 5.03 22.40 -5.07
CA ASP A 87 4.20 23.05 -4.06
C ASP A 87 3.70 22.01 -3.05
N VAL A 88 4.38 21.98 -1.90
CA VAL A 88 4.12 21.01 -0.84
C VAL A 88 2.74 21.24 -0.21
N ASP A 89 2.29 22.49 -0.12
CA ASP A 89 1.01 22.82 0.50
C ASP A 89 -0.16 22.37 -0.38
N GLU A 90 -0.06 22.58 -1.69
CA GLU A 90 -1.07 22.11 -2.65
C GLU A 90 -1.10 20.58 -2.70
N LEU A 91 0.07 19.94 -2.69
CA LEU A 91 0.19 18.48 -2.66
C LEU A 91 -0.42 17.90 -1.37
N ALA A 92 -0.12 18.49 -0.21
CA ALA A 92 -0.68 18.09 1.08
C ALA A 92 -2.21 18.26 1.11
N GLY A 93 -2.72 19.37 0.55
CA GLY A 93 -4.15 19.62 0.40
C GLY A 93 -4.83 18.54 -0.45
N PHE A 94 -4.24 18.18 -1.58
CA PHE A 94 -4.73 17.10 -2.44
C PHE A 94 -4.79 15.76 -1.68
N ILE A 95 -3.72 15.39 -0.99
CA ILE A 95 -3.64 14.13 -0.23
C ILE A 95 -4.70 14.12 0.87
N GLY A 96 -4.83 15.21 1.64
CA GLY A 96 -5.88 15.34 2.65
C GLY A 96 -7.29 15.20 2.07
N GLY A 97 -7.53 15.79 0.90
CA GLY A 97 -8.77 15.61 0.15
C GLY A 97 -9.03 14.17 -0.25
N CYS A 98 -7.99 13.43 -0.69
CA CYS A 98 -8.10 12.02 -1.04
C CYS A 98 -8.56 11.17 0.16
N TYR A 99 -8.00 11.39 1.35
CA TYR A 99 -8.43 10.71 2.58
C TYR A 99 -9.90 11.00 2.90
N ALA A 100 -10.31 12.25 2.80
CA ALA A 100 -11.69 12.68 3.06
C ALA A 100 -12.68 12.06 2.06
N PHE A 101 -12.36 12.08 0.75
CA PHE A 101 -13.22 11.50 -0.29
C PHE A 101 -13.30 9.98 -0.21
N ALA A 102 -12.20 9.32 0.16
CA ALA A 102 -12.19 7.88 0.37
C ALA A 102 -12.91 7.45 1.66
N GLY A 103 -13.16 8.38 2.58
CA GLY A 103 -13.73 8.09 3.90
C GLY A 103 -12.79 7.25 4.77
N ILE A 104 -11.48 7.40 4.57
CA ILE A 104 -10.45 6.66 5.29
C ILE A 104 -9.76 7.57 6.29
N GLU A 105 -9.76 7.18 7.55
CA GLU A 105 -9.02 7.86 8.61
C GLU A 105 -7.53 7.50 8.53
N ARG A 106 -6.65 8.46 8.75
CA ARG A 106 -5.19 8.25 8.64
C ARG A 106 -4.68 7.19 9.60
N GLU A 107 -5.27 7.15 10.79
CA GLU A 107 -4.92 6.22 11.86
C GLU A 107 -5.21 4.75 11.49
N LYS A 108 -6.15 4.53 10.57
CA LYS A 108 -6.54 3.19 10.07
C LYS A 108 -5.62 2.68 8.96
N VAL A 109 -4.73 3.51 8.45
CA VAL A 109 -3.71 3.08 7.50
C VAL A 109 -2.57 2.44 8.27
N ASP A 110 -2.29 1.18 7.98
CA ASP A 110 -1.26 0.38 8.67
C ASP A 110 0.12 0.63 8.08
N SER A 111 0.19 0.84 6.75
CA SER A 111 1.45 1.06 6.04
C SER A 111 1.23 1.84 4.76
N GLY A 112 2.30 2.46 4.26
CA GLY A 112 2.25 3.20 3.01
C GLY A 112 3.59 3.29 2.31
N ALA A 113 3.52 3.63 1.03
CA ALA A 113 4.70 3.94 0.24
C ALA A 113 4.50 5.24 -0.53
N VAL A 114 5.51 6.09 -0.49
CA VAL A 114 5.60 7.28 -1.33
C VAL A 114 6.75 7.10 -2.30
N ILE A 115 6.48 7.25 -3.56
CA ILE A 115 7.49 7.14 -4.62
C ILE A 115 7.61 8.49 -5.29
N LEU A 116 8.84 9.02 -5.32
CA LEU A 116 9.19 10.19 -6.13
C LEU A 116 9.91 9.70 -7.38
N THR A 117 9.40 10.09 -8.54
CA THR A 117 9.91 9.63 -9.83
C THR A 117 10.30 10.78 -10.75
N GLY A 118 11.14 10.49 -11.74
CA GLY A 118 11.51 11.42 -12.79
C GLY A 118 12.15 12.72 -12.31
N GLU A 119 11.69 13.83 -12.88
CA GLU A 119 12.18 15.17 -12.55
C GLU A 119 11.78 15.65 -11.17
N ALA A 120 10.68 15.11 -10.58
CA ALA A 120 10.26 15.43 -9.22
C ALA A 120 11.39 15.13 -8.21
N LEU A 121 12.14 14.05 -8.45
CA LEU A 121 13.26 13.63 -7.63
C LEU A 121 14.41 14.63 -7.63
N LYS A 122 14.63 15.35 -8.73
CA LYS A 122 15.73 16.33 -8.88
C LYS A 122 15.41 17.69 -8.26
N ARG A 123 14.19 17.90 -7.78
CA ARG A 123 13.80 19.17 -7.19
C ARG A 123 14.46 19.38 -5.84
N ARG A 124 14.83 20.63 -5.53
CA ARG A 124 15.52 20.99 -4.27
C ARG A 124 14.73 20.61 -3.03
N ASN A 125 13.41 20.57 -3.13
CA ASN A 125 12.52 20.22 -2.02
C ASN A 125 11.98 18.78 -2.07
N ALA A 126 12.52 17.91 -2.91
CA ALA A 126 12.10 16.50 -2.96
C ALA A 126 12.22 15.82 -1.59
N ARG A 127 13.26 16.18 -0.81
CA ARG A 127 13.44 15.69 0.54
C ARG A 127 12.33 16.16 1.49
N ALA A 128 11.92 17.42 1.39
CA ALA A 128 10.84 17.97 2.22
C ALA A 128 9.50 17.24 1.97
N ILE A 129 9.29 16.73 0.76
CA ILE A 129 8.11 15.91 0.45
C ILE A 129 8.22 14.55 1.14
N ALA A 130 9.37 13.90 1.12
CA ALA A 130 9.60 12.68 1.87
C ALA A 130 9.40 12.90 3.38
N ASP A 131 9.88 14.04 3.90
CA ASP A 131 9.75 14.40 5.31
C ASP A 131 8.28 14.64 5.71
N LEU A 132 7.45 15.20 4.82
CA LEU A 132 6.00 15.36 5.05
C LEU A 132 5.30 14.04 5.42
N PHE A 133 5.78 12.94 4.85
CA PHE A 133 5.24 11.60 5.12
C PHE A 133 5.96 10.88 6.25
N SER A 134 7.20 11.26 6.56
CA SER A 134 7.97 10.64 7.63
C SER A 134 7.45 11.03 9.02
N GLU A 135 6.82 12.19 9.15
CA GLU A 135 6.19 12.64 10.39
C GLU A 135 4.97 11.79 10.78
N GLU A 136 4.38 11.06 9.86
CA GLU A 136 3.31 10.08 10.13
C GLU A 136 3.87 8.74 10.66
N ALA A 137 4.90 8.84 11.51
CA ALA A 137 5.33 7.83 12.48
C ALA A 137 5.62 6.43 11.92
N GLY A 138 6.64 6.32 11.07
CA GLY A 138 7.23 4.99 10.75
C GLY A 138 6.36 4.04 9.93
N LYS A 139 5.17 4.46 9.53
CA LYS A 139 4.25 3.68 8.69
C LYS A 139 4.60 3.78 7.20
N PHE A 140 5.32 4.82 6.79
CA PHE A 140 5.60 5.08 5.38
C PHE A 140 7.03 4.72 4.98
N VAL A 141 7.15 4.10 3.82
CA VAL A 141 8.41 3.91 3.11
C VAL A 141 8.50 4.93 2.00
N CYS A 142 9.49 5.81 2.05
CA CYS A 142 9.78 6.74 0.97
C CYS A 142 10.82 6.12 0.05
N ALA A 143 10.46 5.92 -1.21
CA ALA A 143 11.34 5.43 -2.25
C ALA A 143 11.56 6.50 -3.32
N SER A 144 12.74 6.51 -3.90
CA SER A 144 13.07 7.33 -5.05
C SER A 144 13.47 6.42 -6.21
N ALA A 145 12.82 6.59 -7.36
CA ALA A 145 13.13 5.85 -8.56
C ALA A 145 13.67 6.82 -9.63
N GLY A 146 14.97 6.73 -9.92
CA GLY A 146 15.55 7.39 -11.09
C GLY A 146 15.15 6.66 -12.37
N HIS A 147 15.38 7.30 -13.54
CA HIS A 147 14.94 6.78 -14.85
C HIS A 147 15.34 5.33 -15.12
N HIS A 148 16.53 4.90 -14.68
CA HIS A 148 16.97 3.51 -14.85
C HIS A 148 16.13 2.54 -14.03
N MET A 149 15.79 2.90 -12.79
CA MET A 149 14.95 2.07 -11.94
C MET A 149 13.53 1.99 -12.47
N GLU A 150 12.97 3.12 -12.95
CA GLU A 150 11.64 3.17 -13.56
C GLU A 150 11.56 2.23 -14.79
N CYS A 151 12.58 2.27 -15.68
CA CYS A 151 12.65 1.38 -16.84
C CYS A 151 12.73 -0.10 -16.43
N LEU A 152 13.55 -0.44 -15.44
CA LEU A 152 13.67 -1.81 -14.92
C LEU A 152 12.35 -2.31 -14.31
N MET A 153 11.74 -1.51 -13.47
CA MET A 153 10.47 -1.86 -12.83
C MET A 153 9.33 -1.98 -13.85
N ALA A 154 9.31 -1.13 -14.87
CA ALA A 154 8.34 -1.23 -15.96
C ALA A 154 8.54 -2.50 -16.77
N ALA A 155 9.79 -2.86 -17.12
CA ALA A 155 10.11 -4.09 -17.84
C ALA A 155 9.68 -5.34 -17.05
N HIS A 156 10.01 -5.42 -15.76
CA HIS A 156 9.58 -6.52 -14.89
C HIS A 156 8.06 -6.54 -14.69
N GLY A 157 7.46 -5.38 -14.45
CA GLY A 157 6.01 -5.27 -14.22
C GLY A 157 5.16 -5.62 -15.45
N SER A 158 5.67 -5.38 -16.66
CA SER A 158 5.02 -5.74 -17.91
C SER A 158 5.22 -7.21 -18.32
N GLY A 159 6.15 -7.92 -17.65
CA GLY A 159 6.53 -9.28 -18.04
C GLY A 159 7.40 -9.33 -19.30
N ALA A 160 8.05 -8.23 -19.68
CA ALA A 160 8.95 -8.17 -20.84
C ALA A 160 10.33 -8.78 -20.58
N VAL A 161 10.67 -9.05 -19.33
CA VAL A 161 11.92 -9.67 -18.86
C VAL A 161 11.60 -10.65 -17.73
#